data_6a8872e93a63d0d87d6135b6144303f6
#
_entry.id   6a8872e93a63d0d87d6135b6144303f6
#
_cell.length_a   1.000
_cell.length_b   1.000
_cell.length_c   1.000
_cell.angle_alpha   90.00
_cell.angle_beta   90.00
_cell.angle_gamma   90.00
#
_symmetry.space_group_name_H-M   'P 1'
#
loop_
_entity.id
_entity.type
_entity.pdbx_description
1 polymer ?
#
loop_
_entity_poly.entity_id
_entity_poly.type
_entity_poly.pdbx_seq_one_letter_code
_entity_poly.pdbx_strand_id
1 'polypeptide(L)'
;MTAEPSLSVIIPVLNEATTIAAALEALAPLRARGTEVVVVDGGSSDDTAALARRSADFVITSARGRAVQMNAGAALARGDVLLFLHADTRLPDNADRLVLERLTRSKRAWGRFDIAIEGKHPLLPIIGAAMNVRSRLTGITTGDQAMFVTREAFDAVNGFPAISLMEDITLSRRLKRVSRPLCLPARVTTSGRRWEERGVLRTILLMWRLRLAYFFGAQPDDLARRYGY
;
A
#
# COMPACT_ATOMS: atom_id res chain seq x y z
N MET A 1 12.56 -25.99 15.75
CA MET A 1 12.99 -24.68 15.18
C MET A 1 11.77 -24.11 14.49
N THR A 2 11.16 -23.06 15.03
CA THR A 2 10.12 -22.32 14.30
C THR A 2 10.79 -21.63 13.11
N ALA A 3 10.28 -21.87 11.90
CA ALA A 3 10.77 -21.18 10.70
C ALA A 3 10.71 -19.66 10.95
N GLU A 4 11.69 -18.93 10.45
CA GLU A 4 11.65 -17.46 10.49
C GLU A 4 10.44 -16.98 9.69
N PRO A 5 9.69 -15.96 10.20
CA PRO A 5 8.54 -15.45 9.49
C PRO A 5 8.95 -14.87 8.14
N SER A 6 8.12 -15.10 7.13
CA SER A 6 8.35 -14.70 5.73
C SER A 6 7.47 -13.51 5.34
N LEU A 7 7.92 -12.72 4.33
CA LEU A 7 7.24 -11.53 3.83
C LEU A 7 6.80 -11.73 2.38
N SER A 8 5.55 -11.39 2.07
CA SER A 8 5.06 -11.23 0.70
C SER A 8 4.69 -9.77 0.43
N VAL A 9 5.23 -9.22 -0.66
CA VAL A 9 4.88 -7.89 -1.18
C VAL A 9 3.85 -8.03 -2.28
N ILE A 10 2.70 -7.38 -2.12
CA ILE A 10 1.57 -7.43 -3.04
C ILE A 10 1.44 -6.07 -3.74
N ILE A 11 1.47 -6.07 -5.07
CA ILE A 11 1.47 -4.86 -5.90
C ILE A 11 0.27 -4.88 -6.84
N PRO A 12 -0.81 -4.14 -6.54
CA PRO A 12 -1.91 -3.94 -7.47
C PRO A 12 -1.48 -2.98 -8.58
N VAL A 13 -1.70 -3.38 -9.85
CA VAL A 13 -1.33 -2.56 -11.02
C VAL A 13 -2.48 -2.42 -12.00
N LEU A 14 -2.52 -1.28 -12.70
CA LEU A 14 -3.41 -1.04 -13.83
C LEU A 14 -2.79 0.03 -14.73
N ASN A 15 -2.34 -0.35 -15.93
CA ASN A 15 -1.67 0.53 -16.90
C ASN A 15 -0.43 1.24 -16.29
N GLU A 16 0.48 0.45 -15.74
CA GLU A 16 1.71 0.91 -15.07
C GLU A 16 2.98 0.48 -15.84
N ALA A 17 2.91 0.27 -17.17
CA ALA A 17 4.05 -0.18 -17.97
C ALA A 17 5.30 0.72 -17.84
N THR A 18 5.12 2.02 -17.57
CA THR A 18 6.22 2.97 -17.40
C THR A 18 6.91 2.88 -16.05
N THR A 19 6.28 2.29 -15.03
CA THR A 19 6.76 2.30 -13.63
C THR A 19 7.09 0.92 -13.11
N ILE A 20 6.37 -0.12 -13.56
CA ILE A 20 6.42 -1.45 -12.96
C ILE A 20 7.82 -2.10 -13.02
N ALA A 21 8.56 -1.93 -14.11
CA ALA A 21 9.89 -2.52 -14.26
C ALA A 21 10.86 -1.96 -13.19
N ALA A 22 10.90 -0.64 -13.02
CA ALA A 22 11.75 0.00 -12.01
C ALA A 22 11.30 -0.33 -10.58
N ALA A 23 9.98 -0.43 -10.35
CA ALA A 23 9.44 -0.84 -9.04
C ALA A 23 9.90 -2.25 -8.65
N LEU A 24 9.86 -3.21 -9.59
CA LEU A 24 10.29 -4.58 -9.34
C LEU A 24 11.82 -4.70 -9.22
N GLU A 25 12.58 -3.93 -9.98
CA GLU A 25 14.04 -3.86 -9.84
C GLU A 25 14.44 -3.37 -8.44
N ALA A 26 13.77 -2.37 -7.90
CA ALA A 26 13.99 -1.88 -6.53
C ALA A 26 13.69 -2.94 -5.45
N LEU A 27 12.88 -3.96 -5.75
CA LEU A 27 12.59 -5.07 -4.85
C LEU A 27 13.57 -6.25 -5.00
N ALA A 28 14.45 -6.25 -5.98
CA ALA A 28 15.39 -7.35 -6.21
C ALA A 28 16.25 -7.69 -4.98
N PRO A 29 16.77 -6.74 -4.18
CA PRO A 29 17.52 -7.06 -2.96
C PRO A 29 16.68 -7.76 -1.90
N LEU A 30 15.39 -7.43 -1.78
CA LEU A 30 14.47 -8.08 -0.84
C LEU A 30 14.16 -9.51 -1.32
N ARG A 31 13.90 -9.69 -2.62
CA ARG A 31 13.67 -11.00 -3.23
C ARG A 31 14.86 -11.94 -3.06
N ALA A 32 16.07 -11.42 -3.22
CA ALA A 32 17.31 -12.19 -3.00
C ALA A 32 17.43 -12.71 -1.54
N ARG A 33 16.72 -12.11 -0.59
CA ARG A 33 16.63 -12.55 0.81
C ARG A 33 15.38 -13.37 1.13
N GLY A 34 14.61 -13.77 0.11
CA GLY A 34 13.44 -14.64 0.26
C GLY A 34 12.09 -13.91 0.38
N THR A 35 12.04 -12.59 0.16
CA THR A 35 10.75 -11.88 0.06
C THR A 35 10.04 -12.27 -1.23
N GLU A 36 8.80 -12.73 -1.13
CA GLU A 36 7.94 -13.05 -2.26
C GLU A 36 7.32 -11.78 -2.85
N VAL A 37 7.24 -11.64 -4.17
CA VAL A 37 6.61 -10.52 -4.86
C VAL A 37 5.48 -11.01 -5.76
N VAL A 38 4.26 -10.56 -5.43
CA VAL A 38 3.02 -10.89 -6.15
C VAL A 38 2.49 -9.61 -6.82
N VAL A 39 2.44 -9.60 -8.14
CA VAL A 39 1.82 -8.52 -8.92
C VAL A 39 0.41 -8.94 -9.31
N VAL A 40 -0.56 -8.06 -9.07
CA VAL A 40 -1.96 -8.31 -9.42
C VAL A 40 -2.42 -7.26 -10.43
N ASP A 41 -2.60 -7.71 -11.67
CA ASP A 41 -3.05 -6.87 -12.77
C ASP A 41 -4.57 -6.77 -12.82
N GLY A 42 -5.09 -5.54 -12.81
CA GLY A 42 -6.51 -5.23 -12.86
C GLY A 42 -7.10 -5.20 -14.28
N GLY A 43 -6.45 -5.85 -15.25
CA GLY A 43 -6.84 -5.84 -16.66
C GLY A 43 -6.19 -4.67 -17.41
N SER A 44 -4.88 -4.54 -17.33
CA SER A 44 -4.11 -3.54 -18.09
C SER A 44 -4.25 -3.75 -19.60
N SER A 45 -4.33 -2.66 -20.34
CA SER A 45 -4.35 -2.64 -21.80
C SER A 45 -2.98 -2.38 -22.43
N ASP A 46 -1.97 -2.09 -21.59
CA ASP A 46 -0.57 -1.88 -21.98
C ASP A 46 0.31 -3.08 -21.59
N ASP A 47 1.63 -2.95 -21.75
CA ASP A 47 2.60 -4.02 -21.48
C ASP A 47 2.86 -4.28 -19.99
N THR A 48 2.08 -3.73 -19.05
CA THR A 48 2.28 -3.86 -17.60
C THR A 48 2.47 -5.31 -17.17
N ALA A 49 1.55 -6.20 -17.51
CA ALA A 49 1.60 -7.60 -17.11
C ALA A 49 2.80 -8.35 -17.74
N ALA A 50 3.14 -8.05 -18.98
CA ALA A 50 4.27 -8.65 -19.67
C ALA A 50 5.60 -8.23 -19.03
N LEU A 51 5.74 -6.96 -18.68
CA LEU A 51 6.92 -6.44 -17.98
C LEU A 51 7.04 -7.02 -16.56
N ALA A 52 5.91 -7.11 -15.84
CA ALA A 52 5.91 -7.68 -14.50
C ALA A 52 6.39 -9.12 -14.42
N ARG A 53 6.03 -9.97 -15.40
CA ARG A 53 6.44 -11.39 -15.44
C ARG A 53 7.95 -11.60 -15.51
N ARG A 54 8.72 -10.60 -15.87
CA ARG A 54 10.20 -10.71 -15.94
C ARG A 54 10.87 -10.72 -14.57
N SER A 55 10.22 -10.14 -13.56
CA SER A 55 10.89 -9.86 -12.27
C SER A 55 10.01 -10.10 -11.03
N ALA A 56 8.72 -10.44 -11.17
CA ALA A 56 7.88 -10.87 -10.06
C ALA A 56 7.91 -12.40 -9.90
N ASP A 57 7.58 -12.90 -8.71
CA ASP A 57 7.44 -14.34 -8.46
C ASP A 57 6.11 -14.86 -8.99
N PHE A 58 5.05 -14.04 -8.84
CA PHE A 58 3.74 -14.31 -9.38
C PHE A 58 3.14 -13.06 -10.04
N VAL A 59 2.49 -13.27 -11.18
CA VAL A 59 1.67 -12.25 -11.84
C VAL A 59 0.33 -12.87 -12.16
N ILE A 60 -0.72 -12.36 -11.52
CA ILE A 60 -2.11 -12.80 -11.73
C ILE A 60 -2.97 -11.65 -12.24
N THR A 61 -4.05 -11.99 -12.91
CA THR A 61 -5.08 -11.03 -13.32
C THR A 61 -6.30 -11.18 -12.41
N SER A 62 -6.88 -10.06 -12.01
CA SER A 62 -8.14 -10.03 -11.24
C SER A 62 -9.12 -9.02 -11.84
N ALA A 63 -10.34 -8.98 -11.29
CA ALA A 63 -11.23 -7.86 -11.58
C ALA A 63 -10.60 -6.53 -11.15
N ARG A 64 -10.91 -5.48 -11.89
CA ARG A 64 -10.46 -4.12 -11.62
C ARG A 64 -10.97 -3.64 -10.26
N GLY A 65 -10.09 -3.07 -9.48
CA GLY A 65 -10.38 -2.48 -8.17
C GLY A 65 -9.27 -2.78 -7.17
N ARG A 66 -8.73 -1.74 -6.57
CA ARG A 66 -7.53 -1.86 -5.70
C ARG A 66 -7.74 -2.89 -4.57
N ALA A 67 -8.88 -2.83 -3.87
CA ALA A 67 -9.22 -3.77 -2.82
C ALA A 67 -9.30 -5.21 -3.34
N VAL A 68 -9.94 -5.43 -4.49
CA VAL A 68 -10.09 -6.75 -5.12
C VAL A 68 -8.72 -7.31 -5.51
N GLN A 69 -7.88 -6.49 -6.13
CA GLN A 69 -6.52 -6.89 -6.52
C GLN A 69 -5.67 -7.23 -5.29
N MET A 70 -5.68 -6.39 -4.23
CA MET A 70 -4.92 -6.66 -3.01
C MET A 70 -5.38 -7.92 -2.30
N ASN A 71 -6.69 -8.19 -2.24
CA ASN A 71 -7.22 -9.44 -1.67
C ASN A 71 -6.84 -10.66 -2.52
N ALA A 72 -6.90 -10.57 -3.86
CA ALA A 72 -6.48 -11.66 -4.74
C ALA A 72 -4.99 -11.99 -4.57
N GLY A 73 -4.15 -10.96 -4.47
CA GLY A 73 -2.72 -11.13 -4.17
C GLY A 73 -2.48 -11.76 -2.80
N ALA A 74 -3.20 -11.31 -1.76
CA ALA A 74 -3.09 -11.85 -0.42
C ALA A 74 -3.48 -13.34 -0.34
N ALA A 75 -4.50 -13.75 -1.11
CA ALA A 75 -4.94 -15.14 -1.17
C ALA A 75 -3.88 -16.07 -1.82
N LEU A 76 -3.10 -15.56 -2.79
CA LEU A 76 -2.04 -16.32 -3.45
C LEU A 76 -0.73 -16.31 -2.66
N ALA A 77 -0.43 -15.19 -2.00
CA ALA A 77 0.80 -14.97 -1.25
C ALA A 77 1.01 -16.04 -0.16
N ARG A 78 2.26 -16.41 0.10
CA ARG A 78 2.64 -17.47 1.05
C ARG A 78 3.26 -16.96 2.34
N GLY A 79 3.66 -15.68 2.37
CA GLY A 79 4.31 -15.07 3.53
C GLY A 79 3.41 -14.97 4.75
N ASP A 80 4.00 -15.06 5.93
CA ASP A 80 3.34 -14.86 7.23
C ASP A 80 2.94 -13.40 7.44
N VAL A 81 3.62 -12.51 6.75
CA VAL A 81 3.35 -11.06 6.73
C VAL A 81 3.09 -10.62 5.30
N LEU A 82 2.02 -9.85 5.11
CA LEU A 82 1.61 -9.25 3.85
C LEU A 82 1.96 -7.76 3.87
N LEU A 83 2.62 -7.28 2.82
CA LEU A 83 2.91 -5.87 2.61
C LEU A 83 2.27 -5.41 1.30
N PHE A 84 1.44 -4.38 1.37
CA PHE A 84 0.75 -3.81 0.21
C PHE A 84 1.50 -2.58 -0.28
N LEU A 85 1.97 -2.63 -1.52
CA LEU A 85 2.83 -1.62 -2.13
C LEU A 85 2.23 -1.08 -3.42
N HIS A 86 2.19 0.23 -3.60
CA HIS A 86 1.83 0.82 -4.89
C HIS A 86 3.01 0.77 -5.87
N ALA A 87 2.72 0.66 -7.17
CA ALA A 87 3.75 0.55 -8.21
C ALA A 87 4.64 1.81 -8.35
N ASP A 88 4.19 2.95 -7.83
CA ASP A 88 4.92 4.23 -7.81
C ASP A 88 5.62 4.51 -6.46
N THR A 89 5.69 3.51 -5.59
CA THR A 89 6.26 3.62 -4.23
C THR A 89 7.45 2.69 -4.06
N ARG A 90 8.55 3.22 -3.54
CA ARG A 90 9.79 2.47 -3.26
C ARG A 90 9.93 2.22 -1.77
N LEU A 91 10.24 0.98 -1.42
CA LEU A 91 10.59 0.58 -0.06
C LEU A 91 12.07 0.93 0.25
N PRO A 92 12.44 1.11 1.53
CA PRO A 92 13.85 1.11 1.92
C PRO A 92 14.48 -0.29 1.72
N ASP A 93 15.78 -0.36 1.42
CA ASP A 93 16.50 -1.58 1.05
C ASP A 93 16.45 -2.71 2.08
N ASN A 94 16.14 -2.40 3.31
CA ASN A 94 16.02 -3.34 4.44
C ASN A 94 14.58 -3.46 4.96
N ALA A 95 13.58 -3.13 4.14
CA ALA A 95 12.17 -3.10 4.55
C ALA A 95 11.69 -4.45 5.10
N ASP A 96 12.10 -5.57 4.48
CA ASP A 96 11.80 -6.92 4.91
C ASP A 96 12.25 -7.18 6.36
N ARG A 97 13.52 -6.92 6.66
CA ARG A 97 14.09 -7.08 8.00
C ARG A 97 13.40 -6.16 9.01
N LEU A 98 13.22 -4.89 8.66
CA LEU A 98 12.56 -3.92 9.54
C LEU A 98 11.14 -4.36 9.92
N VAL A 99 10.37 -4.83 8.94
CA VAL A 99 8.99 -5.30 9.18
C VAL A 99 8.99 -6.53 10.07
N LEU A 100 9.73 -7.58 9.68
CA LEU A 100 9.74 -8.86 10.37
C LEU A 100 10.27 -8.74 11.80
N GLU A 101 11.44 -8.10 12.00
CA GLU A 101 12.01 -7.90 13.33
C GLU A 101 11.11 -7.07 14.25
N ARG A 102 10.53 -6.00 13.73
CA ARG A 102 9.72 -5.11 14.55
C ARG A 102 8.36 -5.71 14.90
N LEU A 103 7.73 -6.48 14.01
CA LEU A 103 6.52 -7.23 14.34
C LEU A 103 6.82 -8.31 15.38
N THR A 104 7.90 -9.08 15.21
CA THR A 104 8.29 -10.13 16.15
C THR A 104 8.59 -9.56 17.56
N ARG A 105 9.25 -8.41 17.66
CA ARG A 105 9.59 -7.76 18.94
C ARG A 105 8.42 -7.02 19.60
N SER A 106 7.40 -6.68 18.82
CA SER A 106 6.24 -5.94 19.32
C SER A 106 5.02 -6.86 19.45
N LYS A 107 4.08 -6.50 20.32
CA LYS A 107 2.76 -7.15 20.35
C LYS A 107 1.80 -6.54 19.31
N ARG A 108 2.33 -6.12 18.15
CA ARG A 108 1.55 -5.51 17.08
C ARG A 108 1.37 -6.49 15.94
N ALA A 109 0.19 -6.46 15.34
CA ALA A 109 -0.14 -7.34 14.23
C ALA A 109 -0.04 -6.65 12.85
N TRP A 110 0.12 -5.32 12.83
CA TRP A 110 0.17 -4.53 11.60
C TRP A 110 0.84 -3.19 11.80
N GLY A 111 1.18 -2.55 10.69
CA GLY A 111 1.79 -1.24 10.72
C GLY A 111 1.95 -0.62 9.35
N ARG A 112 2.80 0.39 9.29
CA ARG A 112 3.11 1.16 8.08
C ARG A 112 4.47 1.83 8.19
N PHE A 113 5.00 2.24 7.07
CA PHE A 113 6.19 3.10 7.00
C PHE A 113 5.81 4.59 7.06
N ASP A 114 6.72 5.45 7.49
CA ASP A 114 6.61 6.87 7.20
C ASP A 114 6.75 7.08 5.68
N ILE A 115 6.13 8.13 5.17
CA ILE A 115 6.18 8.46 3.75
C ILE A 115 7.06 9.68 3.51
N ALA A 116 7.81 9.66 2.42
CA ALA A 116 8.38 10.82 1.74
C ALA A 116 7.74 10.92 0.35
N ILE A 117 7.35 12.13 -0.05
CA ILE A 117 6.77 12.37 -1.38
C ILE A 117 7.84 13.04 -2.23
N GLU A 118 8.24 12.35 -3.31
CA GLU A 118 9.27 12.82 -4.24
C GLU A 118 8.63 13.67 -5.35
N GLY A 119 9.20 14.85 -5.60
CA GLY A 119 8.73 15.77 -6.65
C GLY A 119 9.37 17.15 -6.49
N LYS A 120 9.04 18.08 -7.39
CA LYS A 120 9.65 19.41 -7.45
C LYS A 120 8.94 20.46 -6.57
N HIS A 121 7.68 20.20 -6.22
CA HIS A 121 6.88 21.21 -5.51
C HIS A 121 7.28 21.31 -4.03
N PRO A 122 7.57 22.50 -3.48
CA PRO A 122 8.13 22.70 -2.15
C PRO A 122 7.22 22.27 -0.99
N LEU A 123 5.92 22.13 -1.21
CA LEU A 123 4.98 21.65 -0.20
C LEU A 123 4.96 20.12 -0.03
N LEU A 124 5.54 19.33 -0.94
CA LEU A 124 5.50 17.86 -0.85
C LEU A 124 6.13 17.31 0.44
N PRO A 125 7.28 17.80 0.92
CA PRO A 125 7.83 17.36 2.19
C PRO A 125 6.93 17.67 3.38
N ILE A 126 6.25 18.84 3.37
CA ILE A 126 5.30 19.25 4.42
C ILE A 126 4.09 18.33 4.41
N ILE A 127 3.56 18.00 3.24
CA ILE A 127 2.43 17.08 3.10
C ILE A 127 2.80 15.68 3.61
N GLY A 128 3.97 15.16 3.23
CA GLY A 128 4.46 13.88 3.73
C GLY A 128 4.59 13.86 5.26
N ALA A 129 5.16 14.91 5.84
CA ALA A 129 5.27 15.07 7.29
C ALA A 129 3.87 15.11 7.96
N ALA A 130 2.92 15.88 7.41
CA ALA A 130 1.56 15.97 7.91
C ALA A 130 0.82 14.61 7.83
N MET A 131 1.02 13.84 6.76
CA MET A 131 0.47 12.49 6.61
C MET A 131 1.03 11.54 7.68
N ASN A 132 2.32 11.62 7.98
CA ASN A 132 2.96 10.81 9.00
C ASN A 132 2.43 11.15 10.40
N VAL A 133 2.35 12.44 10.75
CA VAL A 133 1.78 12.89 12.04
C VAL A 133 0.33 12.45 12.18
N ARG A 134 -0.51 12.73 11.17
CA ARG A 134 -1.92 12.31 11.17
C ARG A 134 -2.04 10.80 11.41
N SER A 135 -1.28 9.99 10.69
CA SER A 135 -1.32 8.54 10.79
C SER A 135 -0.90 8.05 12.19
N ARG A 136 0.10 8.67 12.83
CA ARG A 136 0.50 8.34 14.21
C ARG A 136 -0.60 8.67 15.21
N LEU A 137 -1.25 9.82 15.05
CA LEU A 137 -2.28 10.28 15.97
C LEU A 137 -3.59 9.48 15.83
N THR A 138 -4.02 9.23 14.59
CA THR A 138 -5.31 8.58 14.31
C THR A 138 -5.23 7.05 14.28
N GLY A 139 -4.05 6.49 14.01
CA GLY A 139 -3.86 5.09 13.69
C GLY A 139 -4.50 4.69 12.35
N ILE A 140 -4.70 5.65 11.43
CA ILE A 140 -5.23 5.41 10.08
C ILE A 140 -4.09 5.52 9.06
N THR A 141 -3.88 4.46 8.33
CA THR A 141 -2.90 4.35 7.26
C THR A 141 -3.55 4.63 5.91
N THR A 142 -2.79 5.15 4.96
CA THR A 142 -3.17 5.25 3.55
C THR A 142 -2.25 4.35 2.70
N GLY A 143 -2.73 3.92 1.54
CA GLY A 143 -2.00 2.99 0.67
C GLY A 143 -0.57 3.42 0.34
N ASP A 144 -0.33 4.73 0.22
CA ASP A 144 0.99 5.32 -0.02
C ASP A 144 2.03 5.05 1.10
N GLN A 145 1.60 4.59 2.27
CA GLN A 145 2.47 4.32 3.43
C GLN A 145 2.93 2.86 3.52
N ALA A 146 2.73 2.06 2.49
CA ALA A 146 3.08 0.64 2.43
C ALA A 146 2.65 -0.11 3.71
N MET A 147 1.35 -0.32 3.82
CA MET A 147 0.77 -1.06 4.95
C MET A 147 1.29 -2.50 4.97
N PHE A 148 1.69 -2.96 6.15
CA PHE A 148 2.02 -4.37 6.38
C PHE A 148 1.18 -4.93 7.52
N VAL A 149 0.84 -6.21 7.44
CA VAL A 149 -0.05 -6.89 8.40
C VAL A 149 0.29 -8.38 8.46
N THR A 150 0.20 -8.99 9.63
CA THR A 150 0.30 -10.46 9.75
C THR A 150 -0.88 -11.11 9.04
N ARG A 151 -0.64 -12.24 8.38
CA ARG A 151 -1.71 -12.99 7.71
C ARG A 151 -2.87 -13.28 8.64
N GLU A 152 -2.59 -13.74 9.86
CA GLU A 152 -3.60 -14.01 10.88
C GLU A 152 -4.51 -12.79 11.13
N ALA A 153 -3.93 -11.59 11.31
CA ALA A 153 -4.71 -10.39 11.55
C ALA A 153 -5.48 -9.92 10.31
N PHE A 154 -4.92 -10.12 9.10
CA PHE A 154 -5.59 -9.81 7.85
C PHE A 154 -6.82 -10.69 7.65
N ASP A 155 -6.69 -11.97 7.88
CA ASP A 155 -7.77 -12.97 7.76
C ASP A 155 -8.84 -12.74 8.83
N ALA A 156 -8.44 -12.44 10.08
CA ALA A 156 -9.36 -12.17 11.18
C ALA A 156 -10.27 -10.95 10.94
N VAL A 157 -9.84 -9.99 10.10
CA VAL A 157 -10.67 -8.83 9.73
C VAL A 157 -11.32 -8.96 8.36
N ASN A 158 -11.22 -10.14 7.71
CA ASN A 158 -11.74 -10.45 6.36
C ASN A 158 -11.14 -9.52 5.28
N GLY A 159 -9.84 -9.20 5.39
CA GLY A 159 -9.11 -8.45 4.39
C GLY A 159 -9.63 -7.06 4.09
N PHE A 160 -9.31 -6.56 2.89
CA PHE A 160 -9.83 -5.28 2.40
C PHE A 160 -11.33 -5.39 2.08
N PRO A 161 -12.14 -4.40 2.47
CA PRO A 161 -13.52 -4.36 2.02
C PRO A 161 -13.58 -4.15 0.50
N ALA A 162 -14.52 -4.81 -0.17
CA ALA A 162 -14.73 -4.66 -1.62
C ALA A 162 -15.45 -3.32 -1.92
N ILE A 163 -14.75 -2.22 -1.75
CA ILE A 163 -15.23 -0.84 -2.01
C ILE A 163 -14.27 -0.13 -2.96
N SER A 164 -14.81 0.82 -3.72
CA SER A 164 -14.08 1.50 -4.80
C SER A 164 -13.07 2.53 -4.32
N LEU A 165 -13.23 3.06 -3.11
CA LEU A 165 -12.34 4.04 -2.48
C LEU A 165 -12.44 3.95 -0.96
N MET A 166 -11.39 4.38 -0.22
CA MET A 166 -11.29 4.36 1.25
C MET A 166 -11.15 2.94 1.84
N GLU A 167 -10.73 1.97 1.05
CA GLU A 167 -10.47 0.59 1.45
C GLU A 167 -9.37 0.49 2.52
N ASP A 168 -8.33 1.32 2.40
CA ASP A 168 -7.20 1.44 3.33
C ASP A 168 -7.62 2.02 4.69
N ILE A 169 -8.47 3.04 4.68
CA ILE A 169 -9.04 3.65 5.89
C ILE A 169 -9.92 2.64 6.62
N THR A 170 -10.76 1.93 5.87
CA THR A 170 -11.66 0.92 6.45
C THR A 170 -10.90 -0.26 7.03
N LEU A 171 -9.90 -0.78 6.30
CA LEU A 171 -9.02 -1.82 6.81
C LEU A 171 -8.28 -1.35 8.08
N SER A 172 -7.72 -0.14 8.07
CA SER A 172 -7.07 0.45 9.26
C SER A 172 -8.00 0.49 10.46
N ARG A 173 -9.28 0.88 10.27
CA ARG A 173 -10.28 0.90 11.35
C ARG A 173 -10.56 -0.49 11.92
N ARG A 174 -10.62 -1.53 11.07
CA ARG A 174 -10.81 -2.92 11.49
C ARG A 174 -9.57 -3.42 12.26
N LEU A 175 -8.37 -3.23 11.70
CA LEU A 175 -7.11 -3.65 12.30
C LEU A 175 -6.81 -2.96 13.65
N LYS A 176 -7.27 -1.73 13.85
CA LYS A 176 -7.17 -1.04 15.16
C LYS A 176 -7.89 -1.76 16.29
N ARG A 177 -8.87 -2.62 15.99
CA ARG A 177 -9.54 -3.47 16.99
C ARG A 177 -8.65 -4.66 17.40
N VAL A 178 -7.74 -5.09 16.53
CA VAL A 178 -6.77 -6.16 16.82
C VAL A 178 -5.59 -5.59 17.60
N SER A 179 -4.94 -4.56 17.07
CA SER A 179 -3.83 -3.87 17.76
C SER A 179 -3.68 -2.44 17.25
N ARG A 180 -2.94 -1.58 17.99
CA ARG A 180 -2.49 -0.30 17.45
C ARG A 180 -1.45 -0.53 16.34
N PRO A 181 -1.38 0.34 15.30
CA PRO A 181 -0.38 0.20 14.24
C PRO A 181 1.05 0.39 14.77
N LEU A 182 1.97 -0.37 14.21
CA LEU A 182 3.39 -0.14 14.31
C LEU A 182 3.79 0.92 13.27
N CYS A 183 4.20 2.10 13.71
CA CYS A 183 4.62 3.18 12.82
C CYS A 183 6.14 3.18 12.69
N LEU A 184 6.67 2.60 11.62
CA LEU A 184 8.10 2.58 11.34
C LEU A 184 8.57 3.98 10.89
N PRO A 185 9.65 4.54 11.48
CA PRO A 185 10.19 5.83 11.07
C PRO A 185 10.96 5.78 9.75
N ALA A 186 11.37 4.58 9.31
CA ALA A 186 11.91 4.37 7.97
C ALA A 186 10.89 4.82 6.93
N ARG A 187 11.38 5.46 5.86
CA ARG A 187 10.50 6.09 4.87
C ARG A 187 10.40 5.27 3.61
N VAL A 188 9.17 5.10 3.15
CA VAL A 188 8.89 4.78 1.75
C VAL A 188 8.87 6.06 0.94
N THR A 189 9.30 6.00 -0.31
CA THR A 189 9.30 7.14 -1.22
C THR A 189 8.24 6.91 -2.30
N THR A 190 7.25 7.79 -2.37
CA THR A 190 6.19 7.74 -3.39
C THR A 190 6.27 8.91 -4.34
N SER A 191 5.78 8.75 -5.55
CA SER A 191 5.77 9.79 -6.57
C SER A 191 4.79 10.92 -6.25
N GLY A 192 5.27 12.16 -6.32
CA GLY A 192 4.46 13.37 -6.24
C GLY A 192 3.76 13.77 -7.55
N ARG A 193 3.93 12.98 -8.63
CA ARG A 193 3.40 13.27 -9.97
C ARG A 193 1.93 13.68 -9.94
N ARG A 194 1.08 12.92 -9.28
CA ARG A 194 -0.36 13.23 -9.18
C ARG A 194 -0.64 14.57 -8.50
N TRP A 195 0.17 14.93 -7.50
CA TRP A 195 0.07 16.22 -6.81
C TRP A 195 0.45 17.37 -7.72
N GLU A 196 1.46 17.20 -8.53
CA GLU A 196 1.97 18.22 -9.47
C GLU A 196 1.03 18.38 -10.66
N GLU A 197 0.54 17.29 -11.26
CA GLU A 197 -0.36 17.32 -12.40
C GLU A 197 -1.74 17.91 -12.08
N ARG A 198 -2.30 17.59 -10.92
CA ARG A 198 -3.65 18.05 -10.50
C ARG A 198 -3.63 19.34 -9.68
N GLY A 199 -2.45 19.81 -9.31
CA GLY A 199 -2.25 20.95 -8.42
C GLY A 199 -2.32 20.58 -6.95
N VAL A 200 -1.28 20.93 -6.18
CA VAL A 200 -1.09 20.50 -4.79
C VAL A 200 -2.25 20.94 -3.90
N LEU A 201 -2.63 22.21 -3.89
CA LEU A 201 -3.72 22.72 -3.05
C LEU A 201 -5.08 22.10 -3.39
N ARG A 202 -5.35 21.96 -4.70
CA ARG A 202 -6.58 21.31 -5.18
C ARG A 202 -6.66 19.85 -4.70
N THR A 203 -5.55 19.14 -4.75
CA THR A 203 -5.47 17.74 -4.30
C THR A 203 -5.68 17.62 -2.78
N ILE A 204 -5.07 18.52 -1.99
CA ILE A 204 -5.29 18.57 -0.54
C ILE A 204 -6.79 18.75 -0.24
N LEU A 205 -7.41 19.78 -0.83
CA LEU A 205 -8.83 20.07 -0.58
C LEU A 205 -9.73 18.92 -1.02
N LEU A 206 -9.44 18.30 -2.17
CA LEU A 206 -10.19 17.15 -2.65
C LEU A 206 -10.08 15.98 -1.65
N MET A 207 -8.87 15.62 -1.21
CA MET A 207 -8.66 14.54 -0.24
C MET A 207 -9.38 14.79 1.09
N TRP A 208 -9.37 16.03 1.57
CA TRP A 208 -10.07 16.40 2.80
C TRP A 208 -11.58 16.27 2.63
N ARG A 209 -12.14 16.80 1.54
CA ARG A 209 -13.59 16.71 1.24
C ARG A 209 -14.04 15.25 1.10
N LEU A 210 -13.29 14.40 0.40
CA LEU A 210 -13.63 12.99 0.24
C LEU A 210 -13.60 12.24 1.57
N ARG A 211 -12.59 12.48 2.41
CA ARG A 211 -12.49 11.86 3.74
C ARG A 211 -13.61 12.32 4.68
N LEU A 212 -13.92 13.61 4.67
CA LEU A 212 -15.01 14.18 5.45
C LEU A 212 -16.36 13.60 5.01
N ALA A 213 -16.62 13.57 3.70
CA ALA A 213 -17.83 12.97 3.15
C ALA A 213 -17.93 11.48 3.53
N TYR A 214 -16.83 10.72 3.43
CA TYR A 214 -16.80 9.33 3.87
C TYR A 214 -17.09 9.17 5.37
N PHE A 215 -16.55 10.06 6.20
CA PHE A 215 -16.83 10.07 7.65
C PHE A 215 -18.32 10.27 7.95
N PHE A 216 -19.02 11.09 7.16
CA PHE A 216 -20.46 11.33 7.26
C PHE A 216 -21.33 10.34 6.48
N GLY A 217 -20.74 9.22 6.01
CA GLY A 217 -21.49 8.11 5.44
C GLY A 217 -21.73 8.18 3.92
N ALA A 218 -21.01 9.04 3.19
CA ALA A 218 -21.09 9.03 1.72
C ALA A 218 -20.63 7.68 1.15
N GLN A 219 -21.33 7.22 0.10
CA GLN A 219 -21.04 5.94 -0.53
C GLN A 219 -19.67 5.96 -1.24
N PRO A 220 -18.85 4.90 -1.09
CA PRO A 220 -17.51 4.81 -1.70
C PRO A 220 -17.53 4.97 -3.22
N ASP A 221 -18.55 4.47 -3.91
CA ASP A 221 -18.67 4.59 -5.37
C ASP A 221 -18.88 6.04 -5.82
N ASP A 222 -19.65 6.83 -5.06
CA ASP A 222 -19.83 8.26 -5.34
C ASP A 222 -18.52 9.03 -5.13
N LEU A 223 -17.76 8.64 -4.11
CA LEU A 223 -16.46 9.24 -3.82
C LEU A 223 -15.45 8.88 -4.89
N ALA A 224 -15.46 7.64 -5.39
CA ALA A 224 -14.59 7.18 -6.47
C ALA A 224 -14.83 7.98 -7.76
N ARG A 225 -16.10 8.16 -8.16
CA ARG A 225 -16.45 9.01 -9.31
C ARG A 225 -15.93 10.45 -9.17
N ARG A 226 -16.02 11.04 -7.98
CA ARG A 226 -15.50 12.40 -7.71
C ARG A 226 -13.97 12.44 -7.70
N TYR A 227 -13.32 11.34 -7.38
CA TYR A 227 -11.86 11.22 -7.40
C TYR A 227 -11.30 11.03 -8.80
N GLY A 228 -12.14 10.55 -9.76
CA GLY A 228 -11.78 10.30 -11.15
C GLY A 228 -11.37 8.85 -11.44
N TYR A 229 -12.01 7.92 -10.73
CA TYR A 229 -11.99 6.48 -11.02
C TYR A 229 -13.21 6.07 -11.85
#